data_7d570d8af6e85d689af5384ae08c347a
#
_entry.id   7d570d8af6e85d689af5384ae08c347a
#
_cell.length_a   1.000
_cell.length_b   1.000
_cell.length_c   1.000
_cell.angle_alpha   90.00
_cell.angle_beta   90.00
_cell.angle_gamma   90.00
#
_symmetry.space_group_name_H-M   'P 1'
#
loop_
_entity.id
_entity.type
_entity.pdbx_description
1 polymer ?
#
loop_
_entity_poly.entity_id
_entity_poly.type
_entity_poly.pdbx_seq_one_letter_code
_entity_poly.pdbx_strand_id
1 'polypeptide(L)'
;MEIDLDTHAEGAILLDGLNDAIIGIIEEFGNGPRVLYSKNKIIEILMNRDGMDMEESIEFYDYNILGLYAGEQNPLFLTITKNH
;
A
#
# COMPACT_ATOMS: atom_id res chain seq x y z
N MET A 1 -4.81 -13.87 -16.15
CA MET A 1 -6.03 -13.05 -16.18
C MET A 1 -5.85 -11.84 -15.31
N GLU A 2 -6.19 -10.69 -15.83
CA GLU A 2 -6.10 -9.46 -15.05
C GLU A 2 -7.47 -9.05 -14.56
N ILE A 3 -7.52 -8.60 -13.32
CA ILE A 3 -8.75 -8.09 -12.73
C ILE A 3 -8.57 -6.60 -12.52
N ASP A 4 -9.51 -5.83 -13.04
CA ASP A 4 -9.45 -4.39 -13.01
C ASP A 4 -9.67 -3.86 -11.59
N LEU A 5 -8.75 -3.03 -11.13
CA LEU A 5 -8.81 -2.43 -9.81
C LEU A 5 -10.07 -1.57 -9.64
N ASP A 6 -10.41 -0.80 -10.66
CA ASP A 6 -11.57 0.10 -10.60
C ASP A 6 -12.88 -0.63 -10.40
N THR A 7 -12.98 -1.83 -10.95
CA THR A 7 -14.18 -2.65 -10.87
C THR A 7 -14.23 -3.48 -9.58
N HIS A 8 -13.08 -3.99 -9.15
CA HIS A 8 -13.03 -4.99 -8.08
C HIS A 8 -12.62 -4.43 -6.72
N ALA A 9 -12.16 -3.20 -6.68
CA ALA A 9 -11.78 -2.54 -5.43
C ALA A 9 -12.67 -1.32 -5.16
N GLU A 10 -13.92 -1.38 -5.58
CA GLU A 10 -14.84 -0.27 -5.40
C GLU A 10 -14.99 0.08 -3.91
N GLY A 11 -14.81 1.34 -3.59
CA GLY A 11 -14.87 1.83 -2.22
C GLY A 11 -13.58 1.71 -1.45
N ALA A 12 -12.58 0.99 -1.97
CA ALA A 12 -11.29 0.87 -1.31
C ALA A 12 -10.51 2.18 -1.43
N ILE A 13 -9.75 2.49 -0.39
CA ILE A 13 -8.92 3.69 -0.36
C ILE A 13 -7.65 3.46 -1.18
N LEU A 14 -7.38 4.39 -2.09
CA LEU A 14 -6.15 4.39 -2.88
C LEU A 14 -5.23 5.49 -2.38
N LEU A 15 -3.95 5.18 -2.30
CA LEU A 15 -2.93 6.15 -1.90
C LEU A 15 -2.39 6.86 -3.12
N ASP A 16 -2.52 8.18 -3.13
CA ASP A 16 -2.11 8.98 -4.27
C ASP A 16 -0.60 8.89 -4.50
N GLY A 17 -0.20 8.67 -5.75
CA GLY A 17 1.21 8.59 -6.12
C GLY A 17 1.90 7.29 -5.79
N LEU A 18 1.20 6.28 -5.30
CA LEU A 18 1.79 5.00 -4.91
C LEU A 18 1.23 3.80 -5.67
N ASN A 19 0.63 4.05 -6.82
CA ASN A 19 0.03 2.96 -7.60
C ASN A 19 1.03 1.87 -7.98
N ASP A 20 2.29 2.23 -8.19
CA ASP A 20 3.33 1.26 -8.54
C ASP A 20 3.63 0.29 -7.40
N ALA A 21 3.20 0.61 -6.19
CA ALA A 21 3.39 -0.26 -5.04
C ALA A 21 2.23 -1.22 -4.81
N ILE A 22 1.17 -1.14 -5.61
CA ILE A 22 0.01 -2.02 -5.45
C ILE A 22 0.38 -3.44 -5.84
N ILE A 23 0.11 -4.38 -4.93
CA ILE A 23 0.30 -5.81 -5.17
C ILE A 23 -1.00 -6.44 -5.64
N GLY A 24 -2.13 -6.04 -5.07
CA GLY A 24 -3.41 -6.61 -5.40
C GLY A 24 -4.50 -6.17 -4.45
N ILE A 25 -5.57 -6.93 -4.42
CA ILE A 25 -6.76 -6.65 -3.63
C ILE A 25 -6.94 -7.76 -2.62
N ILE A 26 -7.24 -7.38 -1.38
CA ILE A 26 -7.56 -8.32 -0.31
C ILE A 26 -9.07 -8.32 -0.13
N GLU A 27 -9.64 -9.49 -0.12
CA GLU A 27 -11.07 -9.66 0.11
C GLU A 27 -11.29 -10.45 1.39
N GLU A 28 -12.27 -10.01 2.17
CA GLU A 28 -12.66 -10.65 3.40
C GLU A 28 -14.18 -10.82 3.39
N PHE A 29 -14.67 -11.96 3.86
CA PHE A 29 -16.09 -12.19 3.94
C PHE A 29 -16.74 -11.16 4.87
N GLY A 30 -17.75 -10.45 4.36
CA GLY A 30 -18.48 -9.48 5.16
C GLY A 30 -17.88 -8.07 5.19
N ASN A 31 -16.71 -7.90 4.58
CA ASN A 31 -16.05 -6.58 4.52
C ASN A 31 -15.80 -6.19 3.07
N GLY A 32 -15.69 -4.88 2.83
CA GLY A 32 -15.38 -4.40 1.50
C GLY A 32 -13.93 -4.72 1.12
N PRO A 33 -13.60 -4.66 -0.17
CA PRO A 33 -12.25 -4.94 -0.62
C PRO A 33 -11.26 -3.88 -0.14
N ARG A 34 -10.00 -4.31 0.03
CA ARG A 34 -8.90 -3.45 0.43
C ARG A 34 -7.76 -3.62 -0.54
N VAL A 35 -7.06 -2.54 -0.83
CA VAL A 35 -5.89 -2.60 -1.69
C VAL A 35 -4.68 -2.99 -0.85
N LEU A 36 -3.90 -3.94 -1.35
CA LEU A 36 -2.67 -4.38 -0.70
C LEU A 36 -1.48 -3.72 -1.38
N TYR A 37 -0.69 -3.02 -0.58
CA TYR A 37 0.52 -2.33 -1.04
C TYR A 37 1.77 -3.05 -0.55
N SER A 38 2.83 -2.98 -1.35
CA SER A 38 4.16 -3.43 -0.91
C SER A 38 4.83 -2.31 -0.14
N LYS A 39 5.11 -2.52 1.14
CA LYS A 39 5.89 -1.58 1.93
C LYS A 39 7.26 -1.36 1.30
N ASN A 40 7.90 -2.44 0.85
CA ASN A 40 9.22 -2.38 0.22
C ASN A 40 9.21 -1.43 -0.98
N LYS A 41 8.19 -1.54 -1.81
CA LYS A 41 8.08 -0.68 -2.99
C LYS A 41 7.78 0.76 -2.62
N ILE A 42 6.95 0.98 -1.60
CA ILE A 42 6.69 2.35 -1.11
C ILE A 42 7.99 3.00 -0.66
N ILE A 43 8.79 2.29 0.13
CA ILE A 43 10.08 2.82 0.60
C ILE A 43 10.98 3.15 -0.60
N GLU A 44 11.03 2.25 -1.58
CA GLU A 44 11.81 2.48 -2.80
C GLU A 44 11.35 3.74 -3.54
N ILE A 45 10.04 3.93 -3.66
CA ILE A 45 9.48 5.12 -4.33
C ILE A 45 9.88 6.38 -3.57
N LEU A 46 9.77 6.37 -2.25
CA LEU A 46 10.14 7.54 -1.44
C LEU A 46 11.62 7.87 -1.57
N MET A 47 12.47 6.88 -1.65
CA MET A 47 13.90 7.08 -1.83
C MET A 47 14.22 7.62 -3.23
N ASN A 48 13.67 7.01 -4.25
CA ASN A 48 14.01 7.34 -5.63
C ASN A 48 13.30 8.58 -6.17
N ARG A 49 12.04 8.73 -5.87
CA ARG A 49 11.24 9.85 -6.37
C ARG A 49 11.43 11.10 -5.51
N ASP A 50 11.38 10.92 -4.19
CA ASP A 50 11.37 12.05 -3.25
C ASP A 50 12.73 12.33 -2.62
N GLY A 51 13.74 11.54 -2.97
CA GLY A 51 15.11 11.80 -2.52
C GLY A 51 15.38 11.52 -1.05
N MET A 52 14.52 10.76 -0.40
CA MET A 52 14.71 10.40 1.00
C MET A 52 15.76 9.29 1.14
N ASP A 53 16.49 9.29 2.26
CA ASP A 53 17.32 8.14 2.57
C ASP A 53 16.44 7.03 3.18
N MET A 54 17.02 5.88 3.46
CA MET A 54 16.27 4.73 3.96
C MET A 54 15.56 5.05 5.28
N GLU A 55 16.27 5.67 6.20
CA GLU A 55 15.72 5.97 7.51
C GLU A 55 14.56 6.97 7.43
N GLU A 56 14.75 8.04 6.65
CA GLU A 56 13.69 9.02 6.41
C GLU A 56 12.47 8.39 5.76
N SER A 57 12.68 7.51 4.81
CA SER A 57 11.59 6.83 4.10
C SER A 57 10.77 5.97 5.05
N ILE A 58 11.42 5.26 5.94
CA ILE A 58 10.74 4.40 6.91
C ILE A 58 9.94 5.25 7.90
N GLU A 59 10.51 6.34 8.39
CA GLU A 59 9.81 7.25 9.30
C GLU A 59 8.61 7.88 8.60
N PHE A 60 8.80 8.34 7.39
CA PHE A 60 7.70 8.94 6.63
C PHE A 60 6.58 7.93 6.43
N TYR A 61 6.94 6.70 6.08
CA TYR A 61 5.97 5.63 5.91
C TYR A 61 5.19 5.38 7.21
N ASP A 62 5.89 5.26 8.32
CA ASP A 62 5.24 4.95 9.60
C ASP A 62 4.26 6.02 10.03
N TYR A 63 4.62 7.28 9.91
CA TYR A 63 3.82 8.39 10.42
C TYR A 63 2.80 8.92 9.41
N ASN A 64 3.11 8.90 8.13
CA ASN A 64 2.29 9.56 7.12
C ASN A 64 1.51 8.59 6.23
N ILE A 65 1.83 7.32 6.26
CA ILE A 65 1.16 6.33 5.44
C ILE A 65 0.49 5.28 6.30
N LEU A 66 1.27 4.52 7.04
CA LEU A 66 0.73 3.44 7.87
C LEU A 66 -0.17 3.97 8.97
N GLY A 67 0.23 5.03 9.64
CA GLY A 67 -0.49 5.59 10.78
C GLY A 67 -1.66 6.49 10.46
N LEU A 68 -1.85 6.82 9.18
CA LEU A 68 -2.82 7.85 8.80
C LEU A 68 -4.24 7.32 8.64
N TYR A 69 -4.39 6.09 8.22
CA TYR A 69 -5.69 5.53 7.87
C TYR A 69 -6.21 4.57 8.92
N ALA A 70 -7.51 4.68 9.21
CA ALA A 70 -8.18 3.77 10.13
C ALA A 70 -9.61 3.55 9.66
N GLY A 71 -10.12 2.33 9.80
CA GLY A 71 -11.49 2.00 9.44
C GLY A 71 -11.60 0.89 8.42
N GLU A 72 -12.81 0.73 7.90
CA GLU A 72 -13.11 -0.26 6.88
C GLU A 72 -12.47 0.14 5.56
N GLN A 73 -12.10 -0.83 4.76
CA GLN A 73 -11.51 -0.62 3.44
C GLN A 73 -10.21 0.18 3.42
N ASN A 74 -9.53 0.27 4.56
CA ASN A 74 -8.19 0.83 4.63
C ASN A 74 -7.23 0.04 3.76
N PRO A 75 -6.20 0.69 3.22
CA PRO A 75 -5.12 -0.04 2.59
C PRO A 75 -4.44 -0.97 3.58
N LEU A 76 -3.93 -2.08 3.08
CA LEU A 76 -3.10 -2.99 3.84
C LEU A 76 -1.69 -2.94 3.29
N PHE A 77 -0.72 -3.22 4.14
CA PHE A 77 0.69 -3.10 3.76
C PHE A 77 1.40 -4.42 4.05
N LEU A 78 2.07 -4.95 3.03
CA LEU A 78 2.83 -6.18 3.14
C LEU A 78 4.31 -5.84 3.15
N THR A 79 4.99 -6.29 4.19
CA THR A 79 6.45 -6.24 4.21
C THR A 79 6.95 -7.55 3.61
N ILE A 80 7.61 -7.44 2.48
CA ILE A 80 8.15 -8.61 1.80
C ILE A 80 9.49 -8.92 2.45
N THR A 81 9.55 -10.06 3.10
CA THR A 81 10.77 -10.48 3.78
C THR A 81 11.60 -11.36 2.87
N LYS A 82 12.88 -11.45 3.20
CA LYS A 82 13.75 -12.36 2.49
C LYS A 82 13.24 -13.78 2.74
N ASN A 83 13.00 -14.49 1.67
CA ASN A 83 12.48 -15.82 1.78
C ASN A 83 13.54 -16.82 2.23
N HIS A 84 13.12 -17.80 2.99
CA HIS A 84 14.03 -18.79 3.56
C HIS A 84 13.63 -20.20 3.19
#